data_cba1a65226cb34034f958f818d0daf42
#
_entry.id   cba1a65226cb34034f958f818d0daf42
#
_cell.length_a   1.000
_cell.length_b   1.000
_cell.length_c   1.000
_cell.angle_alpha   90.00
_cell.angle_beta   90.00
_cell.angle_gamma   90.00
#
_symmetry.space_group_name_H-M   'P 1'
#
loop_
_entity.id
_entity.type
_entity.pdbx_description
1 polymer ?
#
loop_
_entity_poly.entity_id
_entity_poly.type
_entity_poly.pdbx_seq_one_letter_code
_entity_poly.pdbx_strand_id
1 'polypeptide(L)'
;MKKLALHWKISIGMVLGVLYGLVAAQLGWVDFTKNWVKPWGVVFINLLKLIAVPLVFASLIKGVSSLSDISRLSRIGSKTIGIYLVSTVIAVTFGLLLVNIIQPGKSFSEEKRLELKEQYASKVGEKIASAEHVKDEGPLQFVVDVVPSNFIQAAGNNRNMLQVIFFAILFGIAMVMLPSEKTTYVKGFFDGVNDIILQIVDIIMLGAPYGVFALLGGLVVDFGASAELFQALGIYSITVISGLLLMILLVYPIFLKIFTKIKYLNFFKGIAPAQMLAFSTSSSAATLPITMERCEEHLGVSEEVSSFVLPLGATINMDGTSLYQAVAAVFIAQAFGYDLDCLLYTSPSPRDTMS
;
A
#
# COMPACT_ATOMS: atom_id res chain seq x y z
N MET A 1 -26.81 4.15 -21.63
CA MET A 1 -25.54 4.84 -21.36
C MET A 1 -24.64 3.89 -20.58
N LYS A 2 -23.46 3.49 -21.13
CA LYS A 2 -22.48 2.67 -20.40
C LYS A 2 -22.00 3.47 -19.19
N LYS A 3 -22.19 2.95 -17.98
CA LYS A 3 -21.67 3.58 -16.77
C LYS A 3 -20.14 3.59 -16.87
N LEU A 4 -19.52 4.77 -16.74
CA LEU A 4 -18.05 4.90 -16.68
C LEU A 4 -17.51 4.04 -15.53
N ALA A 5 -16.44 3.28 -15.80
CA ALA A 5 -15.75 2.51 -14.77
C ALA A 5 -15.15 3.43 -13.70
N LEU A 6 -14.99 2.92 -12.48
CA LEU A 6 -14.59 3.71 -11.30
C LEU A 6 -13.26 4.45 -11.51
N HIS A 7 -12.26 3.78 -12.09
CA HIS A 7 -10.96 4.39 -12.38
C HIS A 7 -11.05 5.63 -13.28
N TRP A 8 -11.93 5.63 -14.30
CA TRP A 8 -12.15 6.81 -15.13
C TRP A 8 -12.79 7.96 -14.35
N LYS A 9 -13.73 7.66 -13.46
CA LYS A 9 -14.34 8.69 -12.60
C LYS A 9 -13.31 9.31 -11.64
N ILE A 10 -12.42 8.49 -11.07
CA ILE A 10 -11.33 8.96 -10.20
C ILE A 10 -10.35 9.82 -11.02
N SER A 11 -9.94 9.38 -12.22
CA SER A 11 -9.04 10.16 -13.10
C SER A 11 -9.65 11.51 -13.49
N ILE A 12 -10.95 11.54 -13.79
CA ILE A 12 -11.68 12.81 -14.05
C ILE A 12 -11.68 13.66 -12.79
N GLY A 13 -11.96 13.09 -11.61
CA GLY A 13 -11.90 13.78 -10.33
C GLY A 13 -10.52 14.39 -10.05
N MET A 14 -9.45 13.66 -10.36
CA MET A 14 -8.06 14.15 -10.25
C MET A 14 -7.82 15.37 -11.14
N VAL A 15 -8.14 15.27 -12.42
CA VAL A 15 -7.94 16.38 -13.39
C VAL A 15 -8.76 17.60 -12.99
N LEU A 16 -10.04 17.40 -12.67
CA LEU A 16 -10.91 18.50 -12.23
C LEU A 16 -10.44 19.12 -10.90
N GLY A 17 -9.91 18.33 -9.96
CA GLY A 17 -9.36 18.81 -8.71
C GLY A 17 -8.14 19.71 -8.92
N VAL A 18 -7.23 19.30 -9.82
CA VAL A 18 -6.07 20.13 -10.20
C VAL A 18 -6.53 21.42 -10.87
N LEU A 19 -7.43 21.34 -11.87
CA LEU A 19 -7.94 22.53 -12.56
C LEU A 19 -8.66 23.48 -11.60
N TYR A 20 -9.50 22.97 -10.72
CA TYR A 20 -10.14 23.76 -9.67
C TYR A 20 -9.10 24.43 -8.79
N GLY A 21 -8.09 23.70 -8.29
CA GLY A 21 -7.06 24.24 -7.42
C GLY A 21 -6.26 25.37 -8.08
N LEU A 22 -5.93 25.23 -9.39
CA LEU A 22 -5.26 26.29 -10.16
C LEU A 22 -6.12 27.55 -10.25
N VAL A 23 -7.40 27.42 -10.58
CA VAL A 23 -8.35 28.54 -10.66
C VAL A 23 -8.56 29.17 -9.28
N ALA A 24 -8.75 28.36 -8.25
CA ALA A 24 -8.97 28.82 -6.89
C ALA A 24 -7.75 29.58 -6.33
N ALA A 25 -6.52 29.13 -6.65
CA ALA A 25 -5.30 29.83 -6.26
C ALA A 25 -5.18 31.20 -6.96
N GLN A 26 -5.53 31.29 -8.27
CA GLN A 26 -5.50 32.55 -9.01
C GLN A 26 -6.58 33.55 -8.56
N LEU A 27 -7.77 33.05 -8.24
CA LEU A 27 -8.90 33.91 -7.80
C LEU A 27 -8.86 34.24 -6.29
N GLY A 28 -7.85 33.76 -5.55
CA GLY A 28 -7.73 34.00 -4.11
C GLY A 28 -8.74 33.23 -3.24
N TRP A 29 -9.36 32.13 -3.76
CA TRP A 29 -10.34 31.32 -3.02
C TRP A 29 -9.66 30.34 -2.04
N VAL A 30 -8.55 30.75 -1.46
CA VAL A 30 -7.74 29.91 -0.54
C VAL A 30 -8.55 29.49 0.68
N ASP A 31 -9.17 30.46 1.37
CA ASP A 31 -9.95 30.19 2.60
C ASP A 31 -11.21 29.38 2.30
N PHE A 32 -11.89 29.66 1.19
CA PHE A 32 -13.02 28.86 0.76
C PHE A 32 -12.61 27.40 0.52
N THR A 33 -11.51 27.18 -0.20
CA THR A 33 -11.01 25.83 -0.49
C THR A 33 -10.62 25.09 0.78
N LYS A 34 -9.92 25.76 1.71
CA LYS A 34 -9.49 25.17 2.98
C LYS A 34 -10.65 24.79 3.89
N ASN A 35 -11.70 25.61 3.93
CA ASN A 35 -12.81 25.44 4.86
C ASN A 35 -13.96 24.59 4.31
N TRP A 36 -14.18 24.59 2.99
CA TRP A 36 -15.36 23.94 2.39
C TRP A 36 -15.06 22.80 1.44
N VAL A 37 -13.90 22.78 0.77
CA VAL A 37 -13.55 21.74 -0.19
C VAL A 37 -12.62 20.70 0.42
N LYS A 38 -11.48 21.13 0.96
CA LYS A 38 -10.46 20.25 1.53
C LYS A 38 -10.98 19.29 2.62
N PRO A 39 -11.93 19.67 3.50
CA PRO A 39 -12.49 18.77 4.51
C PRO A 39 -13.10 17.49 3.93
N TRP A 40 -13.72 17.54 2.76
CA TRP A 40 -14.28 16.34 2.11
C TRP A 40 -13.19 15.34 1.71
N GLY A 41 -12.03 15.83 1.28
CA GLY A 41 -10.88 14.99 1.04
C GLY A 41 -10.36 14.33 2.33
N VAL A 42 -10.32 15.09 3.43
CA VAL A 42 -9.94 14.56 4.75
C VAL A 42 -10.95 13.50 5.23
N VAL A 43 -12.24 13.75 5.06
CA VAL A 43 -13.30 12.75 5.36
C VAL A 43 -13.07 11.47 4.57
N PHE A 44 -12.79 11.57 3.27
CA PHE A 44 -12.50 10.40 2.45
C PHE A 44 -11.29 9.60 2.96
N ILE A 45 -10.18 10.27 3.28
CA ILE A 45 -8.99 9.61 3.87
C ILE A 45 -9.34 8.95 5.22
N ASN A 46 -10.14 9.62 6.06
CA ASN A 46 -10.55 9.06 7.35
C ASN A 46 -11.45 7.83 7.18
N LEU A 47 -12.34 7.81 6.20
CA LEU A 47 -13.15 6.64 5.87
C LEU A 47 -12.27 5.45 5.41
N LEU A 48 -11.22 5.70 4.61
CA LEU A 48 -10.25 4.65 4.24
C LEU A 48 -9.48 4.13 5.46
N LYS A 49 -9.06 5.02 6.35
CA LYS A 49 -8.37 4.64 7.60
C LYS A 49 -9.27 3.86 8.55
N LEU A 50 -10.57 4.18 8.60
CA LEU A 50 -11.56 3.52 9.46
C LEU A 50 -11.66 2.03 9.19
N ILE A 51 -11.61 1.63 7.92
CA ILE A 51 -11.77 0.23 7.51
C ILE A 51 -10.47 -0.57 7.53
N ALA A 52 -9.30 0.08 7.66
CA ALA A 52 -8.01 -0.59 7.51
C ALA A 52 -7.82 -1.73 8.53
N VAL A 53 -8.04 -1.47 9.82
CA VAL A 53 -7.89 -2.47 10.88
C VAL A 53 -8.92 -3.60 10.76
N PRO A 54 -10.25 -3.33 10.65
CA PRO A 54 -11.23 -4.38 10.47
C PRO A 54 -11.00 -5.26 9.25
N LEU A 55 -10.61 -4.65 8.12
CA LEU A 55 -10.33 -5.37 6.88
C LEU A 55 -9.16 -6.34 7.05
N VAL A 56 -8.02 -5.85 7.53
CA VAL A 56 -6.82 -6.66 7.74
C VAL A 56 -7.11 -7.79 8.72
N PHE A 57 -7.78 -7.50 9.82
CA PHE A 57 -8.10 -8.49 10.85
C PHE A 57 -8.99 -9.61 10.32
N ALA A 58 -10.13 -9.27 9.71
CA ALA A 58 -11.07 -10.26 9.20
C ALA A 58 -10.50 -11.07 8.03
N SER A 59 -9.83 -10.41 7.07
CA SER A 59 -9.27 -11.08 5.89
C SER A 59 -8.13 -12.02 6.25
N LEU A 60 -7.27 -11.69 7.22
CA LEU A 60 -6.21 -12.57 7.67
C LEU A 60 -6.75 -13.79 8.41
N ILE A 61 -7.73 -13.62 9.31
CA ILE A 61 -8.36 -14.76 10.00
C ILE A 61 -9.04 -15.68 8.97
N LYS A 62 -9.81 -15.13 8.01
CA LYS A 62 -10.42 -15.87 6.91
C LYS A 62 -9.36 -16.64 6.13
N GLY A 63 -8.27 -15.95 5.70
CA GLY A 63 -7.18 -16.54 4.92
C GLY A 63 -6.47 -17.67 5.65
N VAL A 64 -6.05 -17.46 6.91
CA VAL A 64 -5.34 -18.47 7.70
C VAL A 64 -6.27 -19.63 8.08
N SER A 65 -7.51 -19.39 8.48
CA SER A 65 -8.48 -20.43 8.89
C SER A 65 -9.03 -21.26 7.73
N SER A 66 -8.83 -20.85 6.48
CA SER A 66 -9.21 -21.66 5.31
C SER A 66 -8.29 -22.86 5.06
N LEU A 67 -7.14 -22.91 5.75
CA LEU A 67 -6.18 -24.00 5.62
C LEU A 67 -6.67 -25.25 6.33
N SER A 68 -6.61 -26.39 5.64
CA SER A 68 -7.13 -27.67 6.13
C SER A 68 -6.13 -28.50 6.95
N ASP A 69 -4.82 -28.20 6.86
CA ASP A 69 -3.76 -28.99 7.52
C ASP A 69 -2.49 -28.16 7.79
N ILE A 70 -2.04 -28.16 9.06
CA ILE A 70 -0.86 -27.42 9.51
C ILE A 70 0.44 -28.00 8.91
N SER A 71 0.50 -29.29 8.67
CA SER A 71 1.71 -29.94 8.16
C SER A 71 1.95 -29.62 6.68
N ARG A 72 0.89 -29.54 5.88
CA ARG A 72 0.93 -29.05 4.49
C ARG A 72 1.17 -27.55 4.44
N LEU A 73 0.53 -26.81 5.35
CA LEU A 73 0.74 -25.39 5.57
C LEU A 73 2.22 -25.06 5.77
N SER A 74 2.94 -25.81 6.58
CA SER A 74 4.36 -25.57 6.87
C SER A 74 5.22 -25.64 5.59
N ARG A 75 4.98 -26.58 4.69
CA ARG A 75 5.77 -26.76 3.45
C ARG A 75 5.43 -25.74 2.36
N ILE A 76 4.14 -25.52 2.10
CA ILE A 76 3.69 -24.54 1.10
C ILE A 76 3.94 -23.14 1.65
N GLY A 77 3.58 -22.90 2.92
CA GLY A 77 3.68 -21.61 3.57
C GLY A 77 5.12 -21.10 3.64
N SER A 78 6.09 -21.93 4.05
CA SER A 78 7.48 -21.48 4.14
C SER A 78 8.05 -21.09 2.77
N LYS A 79 7.75 -21.85 1.70
CA LYS A 79 8.15 -21.50 0.33
C LYS A 79 7.48 -20.23 -0.15
N THR A 80 6.18 -20.07 0.11
CA THR A 80 5.40 -18.90 -0.26
C THR A 80 5.95 -17.66 0.42
N ILE A 81 6.14 -17.70 1.75
CA ILE A 81 6.70 -16.58 2.51
C ILE A 81 8.11 -16.25 2.01
N GLY A 82 8.94 -17.26 1.76
CA GLY A 82 10.29 -17.04 1.21
C GLY A 82 10.26 -16.32 -0.15
N ILE A 83 9.38 -16.72 -1.08
CA ILE A 83 9.22 -16.06 -2.37
C ILE A 83 8.67 -14.63 -2.19
N TYR A 84 7.71 -14.42 -1.30
CA TYR A 84 7.14 -13.11 -1.01
C TYR A 84 8.20 -12.14 -0.46
N LEU A 85 9.00 -12.58 0.50
CA LEU A 85 10.10 -11.77 1.03
C LEU A 85 11.11 -11.40 -0.06
N VAL A 86 11.50 -12.36 -0.90
CA VAL A 86 12.43 -12.12 -2.01
C VAL A 86 11.85 -11.13 -3.02
N SER A 87 10.59 -11.31 -3.43
CA SER A 87 9.95 -10.40 -4.39
C SER A 87 9.78 -8.98 -3.82
N THR A 88 9.40 -8.87 -2.55
CA THR A 88 9.27 -7.58 -1.86
C THR A 88 10.63 -6.86 -1.73
N VAL A 89 11.69 -7.57 -1.33
CA VAL A 89 13.05 -7.00 -1.27
C VAL A 89 13.50 -6.51 -2.65
N ILE A 90 13.25 -7.27 -3.70
CA ILE A 90 13.55 -6.85 -5.08
C ILE A 90 12.74 -5.61 -5.46
N ALA A 91 11.43 -5.59 -5.17
CA ALA A 91 10.56 -4.45 -5.48
C ALA A 91 11.03 -3.17 -4.78
N VAL A 92 11.33 -3.24 -3.47
CA VAL A 92 11.89 -2.12 -2.70
C VAL A 92 13.22 -1.68 -3.28
N THR A 93 14.13 -2.61 -3.59
CA THR A 93 15.44 -2.31 -4.16
C THR A 93 15.31 -1.58 -5.50
N PHE A 94 14.44 -2.03 -6.40
CA PHE A 94 14.18 -1.33 -7.67
C PHE A 94 13.58 0.06 -7.44
N GLY A 95 12.65 0.20 -6.49
CA GLY A 95 12.11 1.50 -6.11
C GLY A 95 13.19 2.47 -5.64
N LEU A 96 14.05 2.02 -4.73
CA LEU A 96 15.17 2.80 -4.20
C LEU A 96 16.19 3.15 -5.28
N LEU A 97 16.56 2.21 -6.14
CA LEU A 97 17.49 2.47 -7.24
C LEU A 97 16.95 3.55 -8.19
N LEU A 98 15.69 3.42 -8.63
CA LEU A 98 15.09 4.36 -9.56
C LEU A 98 14.96 5.76 -8.97
N VAL A 99 14.49 5.88 -7.73
CA VAL A 99 14.31 7.20 -7.10
C VAL A 99 15.63 7.91 -6.83
N ASN A 100 16.70 7.15 -6.54
CA ASN A 100 18.04 7.71 -6.37
C ASN A 100 18.71 8.08 -7.70
N ILE A 101 18.37 7.42 -8.81
CA ILE A 101 18.87 7.77 -10.15
C ILE A 101 18.10 8.99 -10.68
N ILE A 102 16.77 8.99 -10.59
CA ILE A 102 15.91 10.02 -11.18
C ILE A 102 15.83 11.29 -10.31
N GLN A 103 15.93 11.12 -8.99
CA GLN A 103 15.94 12.19 -7.97
C GLN A 103 14.77 13.19 -8.09
N PRO A 104 13.51 12.72 -8.12
CA PRO A 104 12.36 13.58 -8.38
C PRO A 104 12.18 14.70 -7.35
N GLY A 105 12.58 14.49 -6.09
CA GLY A 105 12.47 15.49 -5.02
C GLY A 105 13.51 16.62 -5.13
N LYS A 106 14.58 16.46 -5.93
CA LYS A 106 15.55 17.52 -6.17
C LYS A 106 15.05 18.60 -7.15
N SER A 107 13.88 18.42 -7.74
CA SER A 107 13.23 19.41 -8.61
C SER A 107 12.72 20.65 -7.87
N PHE A 108 12.68 20.65 -6.53
CA PHE A 108 12.32 21.82 -5.74
C PHE A 108 13.53 22.74 -5.58
N SER A 109 13.30 24.07 -5.74
CA SER A 109 14.30 25.10 -5.43
C SER A 109 14.66 25.08 -3.93
N GLU A 110 15.85 25.60 -3.58
CA GLU A 110 16.26 25.71 -2.17
C GLU A 110 15.29 26.55 -1.34
N GLU A 111 14.79 27.63 -1.91
CA GLU A 111 13.79 28.50 -1.27
C GLU A 111 12.51 27.72 -0.93
N LYS A 112 12.01 26.91 -1.87
CA LYS A 112 10.80 26.10 -1.64
C LYS A 112 11.04 24.98 -0.62
N ARG A 113 12.25 24.43 -0.58
CA ARG A 113 12.63 23.43 0.45
C ARG A 113 12.66 24.03 1.85
N LEU A 114 13.17 25.26 2.00
CA LEU A 114 13.16 25.99 3.27
C LEU A 114 11.73 26.28 3.71
N GLU A 115 10.88 26.77 2.82
CA GLU A 115 9.45 27.00 3.09
C GLU A 115 8.75 25.72 3.55
N LEU A 116 8.99 24.59 2.86
CA LEU A 116 8.46 23.28 3.27
C LEU A 116 8.97 22.85 4.65
N LYS A 117 10.26 23.04 4.93
CA LYS A 117 10.84 22.74 6.26
C LYS A 117 10.16 23.56 7.35
N GLU A 118 9.98 24.86 7.16
CA GLU A 118 9.32 25.74 8.14
C GLU A 118 7.84 25.37 8.35
N GLN A 119 7.11 25.14 7.25
CA GLN A 119 5.69 24.81 7.29
C GLN A 119 5.40 23.49 8.02
N TYR A 120 6.32 22.52 7.93
CA TYR A 120 6.17 21.19 8.52
C TYR A 120 7.10 20.93 9.72
N ALA A 121 7.86 21.92 10.17
CA ALA A 121 8.84 21.79 11.26
C ALA A 121 8.25 21.18 12.54
N SER A 122 7.04 21.60 12.93
CA SER A 122 6.38 21.06 14.14
C SER A 122 6.02 19.56 13.99
N LYS A 123 5.55 19.14 12.81
CA LYS A 123 5.19 17.73 12.55
C LYS A 123 6.42 16.83 12.36
N VAL A 124 7.51 17.40 11.84
CA VAL A 124 8.78 16.71 11.67
C VAL A 124 9.46 16.53 13.02
N GLY A 125 9.43 17.54 13.90
CA GLY A 125 9.99 17.46 15.26
C GLY A 125 9.40 16.33 16.09
N GLU A 126 8.07 16.14 16.06
CA GLU A 126 7.42 15.02 16.76
C GLU A 126 7.85 13.65 16.21
N LYS A 127 8.07 13.54 14.89
CA LYS A 127 8.52 12.29 14.27
C LYS A 127 10.00 12.02 14.49
N ILE A 128 10.83 13.05 14.52
CA ILE A 128 12.27 12.90 14.86
C ILE A 128 12.42 12.45 16.30
N ALA A 129 11.71 13.05 17.25
CA ALA A 129 11.71 12.61 18.64
C ALA A 129 11.25 11.15 18.78
N SER A 130 10.23 10.74 18.02
CA SER A 130 9.80 9.32 17.97
C SER A 130 10.86 8.40 17.35
N ALA A 131 11.62 8.86 16.37
CA ALA A 131 12.68 8.08 15.71
C ALA A 131 13.96 8.01 16.57
N GLU A 132 14.25 9.03 17.38
CA GLU A 132 15.36 9.01 18.35
C GLU A 132 15.11 8.01 19.47
N HIS A 133 13.86 7.87 19.95
CA HIS A 133 13.50 6.80 20.89
C HIS A 133 13.77 5.39 20.32
N VAL A 134 13.60 5.17 19.03
CA VAL A 134 13.87 3.87 18.38
C VAL A 134 15.37 3.56 18.29
N LYS A 135 16.26 4.57 18.36
CA LYS A 135 17.73 4.35 18.32
C LYS A 135 18.30 3.70 19.57
N ASP A 136 17.65 3.91 20.71
CA ASP A 136 18.10 3.36 22.00
C ASP A 136 17.54 1.95 22.27
N GLU A 137 16.72 1.43 21.37
CA GLU A 137 16.08 0.13 21.48
C GLU A 137 17.01 -0.99 21.02
N GLY A 138 17.04 -2.09 21.78
CA GLY A 138 17.86 -3.25 21.45
C GLY A 138 17.43 -3.98 20.17
N PRO A 139 18.31 -4.79 19.54
CA PRO A 139 18.04 -5.43 18.25
C PRO A 139 16.82 -6.39 18.24
N LEU A 140 16.36 -6.83 19.40
CA LEU A 140 15.17 -7.66 19.56
C LEU A 140 13.90 -6.87 19.87
N GLN A 141 13.98 -5.54 20.02
CA GLN A 141 12.83 -4.70 20.33
C GLN A 141 11.74 -4.83 19.26
N PHE A 142 12.13 -4.92 18.00
CA PHE A 142 11.19 -5.18 16.90
C PHE A 142 10.30 -6.42 17.15
N VAL A 143 10.88 -7.51 17.70
CA VAL A 143 10.12 -8.74 18.02
C VAL A 143 9.16 -8.49 19.18
N VAL A 144 9.60 -7.70 20.18
CA VAL A 144 8.74 -7.33 21.31
C VAL A 144 7.57 -6.46 20.84
N ASP A 145 7.84 -5.51 19.95
CA ASP A 145 6.83 -4.57 19.43
C ASP A 145 5.78 -5.22 18.54
N VAL A 146 6.10 -6.36 17.93
CA VAL A 146 5.13 -7.14 17.13
C VAL A 146 4.04 -7.76 17.99
N VAL A 147 4.35 -8.09 19.26
CA VAL A 147 3.40 -8.78 20.16
C VAL A 147 2.60 -7.75 20.98
N PRO A 148 1.28 -7.61 20.75
CA PRO A 148 0.49 -6.66 21.50
C PRO A 148 0.29 -7.11 22.95
N SER A 149 0.50 -6.20 23.89
CA SER A 149 0.10 -6.40 25.30
C SER A 149 -1.43 -6.38 25.46
N ASN A 150 -2.12 -5.66 24.59
CA ASN A 150 -3.58 -5.56 24.54
C ASN A 150 -4.05 -5.40 23.08
N PHE A 151 -4.78 -6.40 22.58
CA PHE A 151 -5.28 -6.39 21.21
C PHE A 151 -6.26 -5.24 20.93
N ILE A 152 -7.16 -4.93 21.85
CA ILE A 152 -8.15 -3.85 21.64
C ILE A 152 -7.45 -2.49 21.54
N GLN A 153 -6.45 -2.26 22.36
CA GLN A 153 -5.63 -1.04 22.27
C GLN A 153 -4.85 -0.98 20.94
N ALA A 154 -4.28 -2.09 20.50
CA ALA A 154 -3.60 -2.17 19.21
C ALA A 154 -4.57 -1.90 18.05
N ALA A 155 -5.75 -2.48 18.06
CA ALA A 155 -6.79 -2.29 17.05
C ALA A 155 -7.37 -0.86 17.01
N GLY A 156 -7.27 -0.12 18.12
CA GLY A 156 -7.69 1.29 18.18
C GLY A 156 -6.74 2.28 17.51
N ASN A 157 -5.56 1.83 17.06
CA ASN A 157 -4.57 2.71 16.44
C ASN A 157 -3.98 2.09 15.18
N ASN A 158 -4.24 2.73 14.02
CA ASN A 158 -3.71 2.26 12.74
C ASN A 158 -2.17 2.19 12.65
N ARG A 159 -1.44 2.84 13.57
CA ARG A 159 0.03 2.72 13.66
C ARG A 159 0.46 1.33 14.16
N ASN A 160 -0.39 0.66 14.92
CA ASN A 160 -0.11 -0.66 15.52
C ASN A 160 -0.59 -1.81 14.62
N MET A 161 -0.68 -1.58 13.31
CA MET A 161 -1.21 -2.57 12.35
C MET A 161 -0.46 -3.91 12.42
N LEU A 162 0.85 -3.89 12.65
CA LEU A 162 1.67 -5.11 12.75
C LEU A 162 1.25 -5.97 13.95
N GLN A 163 0.87 -5.35 15.06
CA GLN A 163 0.34 -6.05 16.24
C GLN A 163 -1.03 -6.68 15.96
N VAL A 164 -1.87 -5.99 15.18
CA VAL A 164 -3.17 -6.53 14.73
C VAL A 164 -2.97 -7.73 13.81
N ILE A 165 -2.02 -7.64 12.86
CA ILE A 165 -1.64 -8.73 11.97
C ILE A 165 -1.16 -9.94 12.75
N PHE A 166 -0.25 -9.73 13.71
CA PHE A 166 0.27 -10.82 14.57
C PHE A 166 -0.86 -11.55 15.28
N PHE A 167 -1.75 -10.81 15.94
CA PHE A 167 -2.88 -11.42 16.66
C PHE A 167 -3.86 -12.14 15.71
N ALA A 168 -4.14 -11.56 14.52
CA ALA A 168 -5.00 -12.19 13.54
C ALA A 168 -4.45 -13.53 13.02
N ILE A 169 -3.15 -13.59 12.76
CA ILE A 169 -2.45 -14.81 12.35
C ILE A 169 -2.51 -15.85 13.49
N LEU A 170 -2.18 -15.45 14.72
CA LEU A 170 -2.22 -16.32 15.88
C LEU A 170 -3.63 -16.89 16.12
N PHE A 171 -4.65 -16.04 15.99
CA PHE A 171 -6.05 -16.44 16.12
C PHE A 171 -6.45 -17.43 15.01
N GLY A 172 -6.08 -17.16 13.76
CA GLY A 172 -6.34 -18.07 12.64
C GLY A 172 -5.64 -19.43 12.80
N ILE A 173 -4.38 -19.45 13.26
CA ILE A 173 -3.65 -20.68 13.58
C ILE A 173 -4.38 -21.48 14.69
N ALA A 174 -4.79 -20.81 15.76
CA ALA A 174 -5.53 -21.45 16.84
C ALA A 174 -6.85 -22.08 16.35
N MET A 175 -7.54 -21.41 15.42
CA MET A 175 -8.74 -21.97 14.78
C MET A 175 -8.44 -23.25 13.98
N VAL A 176 -7.34 -23.30 13.24
CA VAL A 176 -6.91 -24.46 12.45
C VAL A 176 -6.52 -25.64 13.37
N MET A 177 -5.98 -25.35 14.56
CA MET A 177 -5.60 -26.38 15.54
C MET A 177 -6.80 -27.03 16.27
N LEU A 178 -7.96 -26.39 16.24
CA LEU A 178 -9.17 -26.91 16.88
C LEU A 178 -9.97 -27.78 15.91
N PRO A 179 -10.76 -28.77 16.44
CA PRO A 179 -11.68 -29.52 15.60
C PRO A 179 -12.64 -28.62 14.84
N SER A 180 -12.89 -28.93 13.56
CA SER A 180 -13.72 -28.12 12.65
C SER A 180 -15.13 -27.88 13.19
N GLU A 181 -15.70 -28.86 13.94
CA GLU A 181 -17.01 -28.73 14.58
C GLU A 181 -17.11 -27.55 15.54
N LYS A 182 -16.00 -27.19 16.22
CA LYS A 182 -15.95 -26.08 17.17
C LYS A 182 -15.70 -24.72 16.49
N THR A 183 -15.09 -24.71 15.32
CA THR A 183 -14.67 -23.51 14.64
C THR A 183 -15.55 -23.08 13.47
N THR A 184 -16.46 -23.96 13.01
CA THR A 184 -17.34 -23.70 11.86
C THR A 184 -18.12 -22.37 11.99
N TYR A 185 -18.73 -22.12 13.15
CA TYR A 185 -19.50 -20.88 13.35
C TYR A 185 -18.61 -19.65 13.40
N VAL A 186 -17.44 -19.76 14.02
CA VAL A 186 -16.47 -18.65 14.10
C VAL A 186 -15.91 -18.33 12.71
N LYS A 187 -15.61 -19.38 11.93
CA LYS A 187 -15.18 -19.22 10.54
C LYS A 187 -16.26 -18.53 9.71
N GLY A 188 -17.51 -19.01 9.76
CA GLY A 188 -18.63 -18.37 9.07
C GLY A 188 -18.87 -16.92 9.50
N PHE A 189 -18.66 -16.61 10.78
CA PHE A 189 -18.72 -15.24 11.27
C PHE A 189 -17.66 -14.34 10.60
N PHE A 190 -16.39 -14.76 10.58
CA PHE A 190 -15.32 -13.97 9.95
C PHE A 190 -15.45 -13.90 8.42
N ASP A 191 -15.97 -14.94 7.78
CA ASP A 191 -16.30 -14.89 6.34
C ASP A 191 -17.35 -13.81 6.08
N GLY A 192 -18.45 -13.79 6.83
CA GLY A 192 -19.49 -12.77 6.72
C GLY A 192 -19.00 -11.36 7.06
N VAL A 193 -18.20 -11.20 8.12
CA VAL A 193 -17.60 -9.91 8.49
C VAL A 193 -16.68 -9.39 7.36
N ASN A 194 -15.83 -10.27 6.80
CA ASN A 194 -14.98 -9.88 5.67
C ASN A 194 -15.80 -9.38 4.48
N ASP A 195 -16.87 -10.08 4.12
CA ASP A 195 -17.72 -9.71 2.98
C ASP A 195 -18.45 -8.38 3.22
N ILE A 196 -18.94 -8.16 4.46
CA ILE A 196 -19.52 -6.86 4.87
C ILE A 196 -18.50 -5.74 4.76
N ILE A 197 -17.27 -5.96 5.23
CA ILE A 197 -16.21 -4.94 5.16
C ILE A 197 -15.86 -4.62 3.71
N LEU A 198 -15.74 -5.63 2.83
CA LEU A 198 -15.53 -5.40 1.40
C LEU A 198 -16.67 -4.58 0.78
N GLN A 199 -17.92 -4.84 1.18
CA GLN A 199 -19.07 -4.03 0.74
C GLN A 199 -18.99 -2.58 1.26
N ILE A 200 -18.50 -2.36 2.48
CA ILE A 200 -18.24 -1.01 3.02
C ILE A 200 -17.16 -0.31 2.19
N VAL A 201 -16.07 -1.02 1.82
CA VAL A 201 -15.05 -0.48 0.91
C VAL A 201 -15.68 -0.01 -0.39
N ASP A 202 -16.52 -0.82 -1.01
CA ASP A 202 -17.18 -0.47 -2.27
C ASP A 202 -18.04 0.79 -2.12
N ILE A 203 -18.79 0.91 -1.02
CA ILE A 203 -19.59 2.10 -0.71
C ILE A 203 -18.70 3.34 -0.59
N ILE A 204 -17.60 3.25 0.16
CA ILE A 204 -16.64 4.36 0.33
C ILE A 204 -16.01 4.74 -1.02
N MET A 205 -15.69 3.76 -1.85
CA MET A 205 -15.10 3.98 -3.17
C MET A 205 -16.03 4.68 -4.15
N LEU A 206 -17.35 4.66 -3.95
CA LEU A 206 -18.27 5.53 -4.71
C LEU A 206 -17.99 7.02 -4.48
N GLY A 207 -17.50 7.38 -3.29
CA GLY A 207 -17.07 8.73 -2.93
C GLY A 207 -15.68 9.11 -3.42
N ALA A 208 -14.86 8.15 -3.88
CA ALA A 208 -13.46 8.36 -4.24
C ALA A 208 -13.23 9.49 -5.26
N PRO A 209 -14.01 9.63 -6.35
CA PRO A 209 -13.82 10.73 -7.30
C PRO A 209 -13.93 12.12 -6.65
N TYR A 210 -14.87 12.29 -5.72
CA TYR A 210 -15.08 13.54 -4.99
C TYR A 210 -14.01 13.78 -3.93
N GLY A 211 -13.63 12.73 -3.19
CA GLY A 211 -12.55 12.78 -2.21
C GLY A 211 -11.21 13.15 -2.85
N VAL A 212 -10.87 12.53 -3.97
CA VAL A 212 -9.65 12.80 -4.72
C VAL A 212 -9.66 14.20 -5.34
N PHE A 213 -10.80 14.64 -5.90
CA PHE A 213 -10.98 16.02 -6.34
C PHE A 213 -10.66 17.02 -5.22
N ALA A 214 -11.25 16.82 -4.05
CA ALA A 214 -11.08 17.73 -2.91
C ALA A 214 -9.64 17.72 -2.36
N LEU A 215 -9.00 16.56 -2.32
CA LEU A 215 -7.59 16.42 -1.89
C LEU A 215 -6.65 17.16 -2.83
N LEU A 216 -6.77 16.92 -4.12
CA LEU A 216 -5.89 17.55 -5.11
C LEU A 216 -6.16 19.05 -5.25
N GLY A 217 -7.43 19.46 -5.23
CA GLY A 217 -7.78 20.87 -5.23
C GLY A 217 -7.22 21.61 -4.01
N GLY A 218 -7.34 21.02 -2.82
CA GLY A 218 -6.74 21.53 -1.60
C GLY A 218 -5.22 21.58 -1.65
N LEU A 219 -4.58 20.52 -2.17
CA LEU A 219 -3.13 20.44 -2.32
C LEU A 219 -2.58 21.55 -3.22
N VAL A 220 -3.19 21.73 -4.40
CA VAL A 220 -2.77 22.78 -5.36
C VAL A 220 -2.89 24.18 -4.75
N VAL A 221 -3.95 24.44 -3.99
CA VAL A 221 -4.14 25.72 -3.30
C VAL A 221 -3.13 25.90 -2.17
N ASP A 222 -2.85 24.87 -1.37
CA ASP A 222 -1.87 24.93 -0.28
C ASP A 222 -0.44 25.22 -0.79
N PHE A 223 -0.09 24.71 -1.97
CA PHE A 223 1.24 24.92 -2.59
C PHE A 223 1.29 26.11 -3.54
N GLY A 224 0.21 26.91 -3.65
CA GLY A 224 0.17 28.12 -4.46
C GLY A 224 0.29 27.87 -5.98
N ALA A 225 -0.18 26.70 -6.46
CA ALA A 225 -0.13 26.32 -7.88
C ALA A 225 1.30 26.38 -8.50
N SER A 226 2.34 26.07 -7.71
CA SER A 226 3.72 26.19 -8.18
C SER A 226 4.03 25.17 -9.28
N ALA A 227 4.66 25.63 -10.37
CA ALA A 227 5.10 24.75 -11.46
C ALA A 227 6.10 23.69 -10.97
N GLU A 228 6.93 24.02 -9.98
CA GLU A 228 7.89 23.10 -9.37
C GLU A 228 7.20 21.89 -8.70
N LEU A 229 6.05 22.11 -8.04
CA LEU A 229 5.28 21.03 -7.45
C LEU A 229 4.80 20.04 -8.52
N PHE A 230 4.20 20.56 -9.60
CA PHE A 230 3.70 19.70 -10.68
C PHE A 230 4.83 18.98 -11.40
N GLN A 231 5.97 19.62 -11.58
CA GLN A 231 7.17 19.00 -12.14
C GLN A 231 7.66 17.86 -11.24
N ALA A 232 7.82 18.12 -9.95
CA ALA A 232 8.28 17.12 -8.97
C ALA A 232 7.33 15.92 -8.88
N LEU A 233 6.00 16.16 -8.80
CA LEU A 233 4.99 15.11 -8.78
C LEU A 233 4.91 14.34 -10.10
N GLY A 234 5.11 15.02 -11.24
CA GLY A 234 5.20 14.40 -12.57
C GLY A 234 6.37 13.44 -12.67
N ILE A 235 7.57 13.89 -12.29
CA ILE A 235 8.78 13.05 -12.26
C ILE A 235 8.63 11.89 -11.27
N TYR A 236 8.07 12.14 -10.08
CA TYR A 236 7.74 11.12 -9.10
C TYR A 236 6.80 10.05 -9.70
N SER A 237 5.72 10.47 -10.37
CA SER A 237 4.76 9.54 -10.99
C SER A 237 5.42 8.70 -12.08
N ILE A 238 6.27 9.30 -12.93
CA ILE A 238 7.04 8.59 -13.94
C ILE A 238 8.00 7.58 -13.29
N THR A 239 8.65 7.96 -12.19
CA THR A 239 9.55 7.07 -11.44
C THR A 239 8.81 5.83 -10.94
N VAL A 240 7.64 6.01 -10.32
CA VAL A 240 6.80 4.90 -9.83
C VAL A 240 6.34 4.01 -10.99
N ILE A 241 5.79 4.60 -12.05
CA ILE A 241 5.30 3.86 -13.22
C ILE A 241 6.43 3.06 -13.88
N SER A 242 7.62 3.68 -14.02
CA SER A 242 8.80 2.99 -14.57
C SER A 242 9.21 1.80 -13.71
N GLY A 243 9.18 1.94 -12.38
CA GLY A 243 9.45 0.86 -11.45
C GLY A 243 8.44 -0.28 -11.56
N LEU A 244 7.16 0.02 -11.62
CA LEU A 244 6.10 -0.98 -11.81
C LEU A 244 6.23 -1.71 -13.15
N LEU A 245 6.55 -0.99 -14.22
CA LEU A 245 6.80 -1.59 -15.53
C LEU A 245 8.02 -2.50 -15.53
N LEU A 246 9.11 -2.11 -14.84
CA LEU A 246 10.27 -2.98 -14.66
C LEU A 246 9.93 -4.26 -13.91
N MET A 247 9.12 -4.19 -12.85
CA MET A 247 8.64 -5.38 -12.14
C MET A 247 7.88 -6.31 -13.09
N ILE A 248 6.94 -5.78 -13.87
CA ILE A 248 6.10 -6.56 -14.78
C ILE A 248 6.89 -7.12 -15.97
N LEU A 249 7.76 -6.33 -16.59
CA LEU A 249 8.40 -6.68 -17.85
C LEU A 249 9.75 -7.38 -17.69
N LEU A 250 10.39 -7.25 -16.52
CA LEU A 250 11.71 -7.81 -16.27
C LEU A 250 11.69 -8.82 -15.11
N VAL A 251 11.26 -8.41 -13.92
CA VAL A 251 11.39 -9.24 -12.69
C VAL A 251 10.51 -10.49 -12.76
N TYR A 252 9.20 -10.30 -12.99
CA TYR A 252 8.27 -11.44 -13.05
C TYR A 252 8.53 -12.39 -14.21
N PRO A 253 8.92 -11.96 -15.43
CA PRO A 253 9.38 -12.88 -16.48
C PRO A 253 10.61 -13.70 -16.09
N ILE A 254 11.57 -13.08 -15.38
CA ILE A 254 12.76 -13.79 -14.88
C ILE A 254 12.33 -14.86 -13.87
N PHE A 255 11.46 -14.53 -12.91
CA PHE A 255 10.91 -15.50 -11.95
C PHE A 255 10.19 -16.64 -12.64
N LEU A 256 9.32 -16.35 -13.61
CA LEU A 256 8.63 -17.37 -14.39
C LEU A 256 9.63 -18.29 -15.09
N LYS A 257 10.67 -17.74 -15.70
CA LYS A 257 11.70 -18.53 -16.41
C LYS A 257 12.53 -19.41 -15.47
N ILE A 258 12.82 -18.93 -14.25
CA ILE A 258 13.64 -19.67 -13.28
C ILE A 258 12.81 -20.77 -12.60
N PHE A 259 11.58 -20.45 -12.19
CA PHE A 259 10.78 -21.35 -11.35
C PHE A 259 9.78 -22.19 -12.12
N THR A 260 9.47 -21.86 -13.38
CA THR A 260 8.45 -22.55 -14.17
C THR A 260 8.91 -22.83 -15.60
N LYS A 261 8.16 -23.70 -16.30
CA LYS A 261 8.33 -23.95 -17.74
C LYS A 261 7.32 -23.17 -18.59
N ILE A 262 6.49 -22.33 -17.97
CA ILE A 262 5.43 -21.57 -18.65
C ILE A 262 6.06 -20.43 -19.44
N LYS A 263 5.70 -20.30 -20.72
CA LYS A 263 6.12 -19.16 -21.53
C LYS A 263 5.44 -17.88 -21.04
N TYR A 264 6.18 -16.79 -20.90
CA TYR A 264 5.71 -15.51 -20.40
C TYR A 264 4.42 -15.01 -21.08
N LEU A 265 4.35 -15.08 -22.42
CA LEU A 265 3.15 -14.69 -23.18
C LEU A 265 1.92 -15.54 -22.84
N ASN A 266 2.10 -16.82 -22.58
CA ASN A 266 1.00 -17.71 -22.20
C ASN A 266 0.50 -17.38 -20.80
N PHE A 267 1.44 -17.11 -19.88
CA PHE A 267 1.11 -16.63 -18.55
C PHE A 267 0.30 -15.33 -18.61
N PHE A 268 0.80 -14.33 -19.34
CA PHE A 268 0.12 -13.03 -19.46
C PHE A 268 -1.28 -13.15 -20.08
N LYS A 269 -1.43 -13.96 -21.14
CA LYS A 269 -2.75 -14.25 -21.73
C LYS A 269 -3.68 -14.96 -20.73
N GLY A 270 -3.13 -15.89 -19.95
CA GLY A 270 -3.88 -16.61 -18.92
C GLY A 270 -4.47 -15.68 -17.87
N ILE A 271 -3.67 -14.74 -17.34
CA ILE A 271 -4.10 -13.84 -16.26
C ILE A 271 -4.67 -12.49 -16.73
N ALA A 272 -4.70 -12.22 -18.04
CA ALA A 272 -5.14 -10.92 -18.58
C ALA A 272 -6.53 -10.47 -18.06
N PRO A 273 -7.56 -11.33 -17.97
CA PRO A 273 -8.85 -10.92 -17.42
C PRO A 273 -8.77 -10.47 -15.96
N ALA A 274 -7.95 -11.14 -15.13
CA ALA A 274 -7.72 -10.76 -13.75
C ALA A 274 -6.98 -9.41 -13.67
N GLN A 275 -5.98 -9.18 -14.52
CA GLN A 275 -5.27 -7.89 -14.60
C GLN A 275 -6.19 -6.75 -14.99
N MET A 276 -7.06 -6.96 -15.98
CA MET A 276 -8.04 -5.95 -16.42
C MET A 276 -9.03 -5.61 -15.30
N LEU A 277 -9.47 -6.63 -14.56
CA LEU A 277 -10.36 -6.42 -13.43
C LEU A 277 -9.63 -5.70 -12.29
N ALA A 278 -8.39 -6.09 -11.96
CA ALA A 278 -7.57 -5.42 -10.96
C ALA A 278 -7.37 -3.94 -11.29
N PHE A 279 -7.08 -3.61 -12.54
CA PHE A 279 -6.96 -2.23 -13.01
C PHE A 279 -8.28 -1.47 -12.87
N SER A 280 -9.42 -2.10 -13.19
CA SER A 280 -10.75 -1.47 -13.11
C SER A 280 -11.22 -1.25 -11.68
N THR A 281 -10.94 -2.20 -10.78
CA THR A 281 -11.41 -2.15 -9.39
C THR A 281 -10.41 -1.45 -8.46
N SER A 282 -9.14 -1.36 -8.87
CA SER A 282 -8.03 -0.91 -8.01
C SER A 282 -7.96 -1.69 -6.69
N SER A 283 -8.39 -2.97 -6.71
CA SER A 283 -8.48 -3.81 -5.52
C SER A 283 -8.05 -5.25 -5.81
N SER A 284 -6.97 -5.69 -5.16
CA SER A 284 -6.50 -7.08 -5.22
C SER A 284 -7.52 -8.05 -4.61
N ALA A 285 -8.18 -7.66 -3.53
CA ALA A 285 -9.19 -8.49 -2.87
C ALA A 285 -10.43 -8.69 -3.75
N ALA A 286 -10.91 -7.64 -4.42
CA ALA A 286 -12.06 -7.73 -5.33
C ALA A 286 -11.77 -8.59 -6.58
N THR A 287 -10.51 -8.69 -6.98
CA THR A 287 -10.08 -9.51 -8.14
C THR A 287 -9.76 -10.95 -7.77
N LEU A 288 -9.65 -11.27 -6.49
CA LEU A 288 -9.19 -12.57 -6.02
C LEU A 288 -9.97 -13.75 -6.62
N PRO A 289 -11.31 -13.77 -6.70
CA PRO A 289 -12.05 -14.90 -7.27
C PRO A 289 -11.67 -15.18 -8.72
N ILE A 290 -11.56 -14.13 -9.56
CA ILE A 290 -11.16 -14.30 -10.96
C ILE A 290 -9.67 -14.68 -11.05
N THR A 291 -8.82 -14.17 -10.16
CA THR A 291 -7.42 -14.57 -10.12
C THR A 291 -7.28 -16.06 -9.82
N MET A 292 -8.05 -16.58 -8.88
CA MET A 292 -8.09 -18.01 -8.52
C MET A 292 -8.55 -18.85 -9.72
N GLU A 293 -9.71 -18.52 -10.30
CA GLU A 293 -10.25 -19.17 -11.50
C GLU A 293 -9.20 -19.23 -12.62
N ARG A 294 -8.56 -18.09 -12.95
CA ARG A 294 -7.55 -18.01 -14.01
C ARG A 294 -6.30 -18.84 -13.71
N CYS A 295 -5.86 -18.88 -12.46
CA CYS A 295 -4.72 -19.72 -12.04
C CYS A 295 -5.06 -21.21 -12.13
N GLU A 296 -6.23 -21.62 -11.72
CA GLU A 296 -6.67 -23.02 -11.71
C GLU A 296 -6.97 -23.52 -13.12
N GLU A 297 -7.85 -22.86 -13.85
CA GLU A 297 -8.35 -23.36 -15.14
C GLU A 297 -7.38 -23.12 -16.30
N HIS A 298 -6.57 -22.04 -16.28
CA HIS A 298 -5.73 -21.67 -17.42
C HIS A 298 -4.24 -21.85 -17.19
N LEU A 299 -3.79 -21.81 -15.93
CA LEU A 299 -2.38 -21.99 -15.60
C LEU A 299 -2.09 -23.35 -14.96
N GLY A 300 -3.13 -24.14 -14.63
CA GLY A 300 -3.01 -25.48 -14.08
C GLY A 300 -2.50 -25.51 -12.64
N VAL A 301 -2.70 -24.44 -11.88
CA VAL A 301 -2.40 -24.41 -10.44
C VAL A 301 -3.48 -25.21 -9.71
N SER A 302 -3.07 -26.06 -8.77
CA SER A 302 -4.03 -26.83 -7.98
C SER A 302 -4.86 -25.92 -7.07
N GLU A 303 -6.13 -26.23 -6.88
CA GLU A 303 -7.04 -25.51 -5.98
C GLU A 303 -6.46 -25.36 -4.56
N GLU A 304 -5.78 -26.41 -4.06
CA GLU A 304 -5.11 -26.41 -2.75
C GLU A 304 -4.04 -25.30 -2.64
N VAL A 305 -3.28 -25.06 -3.70
CA VAL A 305 -2.25 -24.01 -3.73
C VAL A 305 -2.86 -22.63 -3.95
N SER A 306 -3.81 -22.52 -4.88
CA SER A 306 -4.43 -21.25 -5.23
C SER A 306 -5.25 -20.69 -4.06
N SER A 307 -6.03 -21.51 -3.39
CA SER A 307 -6.86 -21.11 -2.25
C SER A 307 -6.07 -20.65 -1.03
N PHE A 308 -4.80 -21.06 -0.91
CA PHE A 308 -3.91 -20.61 0.15
C PHE A 308 -3.06 -19.41 -0.29
N VAL A 309 -2.30 -19.57 -1.39
CA VAL A 309 -1.28 -18.60 -1.79
C VAL A 309 -1.91 -17.28 -2.24
N LEU A 310 -2.98 -17.32 -3.03
CA LEU A 310 -3.52 -16.09 -3.62
C LEU A 310 -4.21 -15.17 -2.61
N PRO A 311 -5.05 -15.65 -1.66
CA PRO A 311 -5.60 -14.78 -0.61
C PRO A 311 -4.51 -14.20 0.31
N LEU A 312 -3.52 -15.02 0.68
CA LEU A 312 -2.39 -14.59 1.49
C LEU A 312 -1.59 -13.51 0.74
N GLY A 313 -1.28 -13.75 -0.54
CA GLY A 313 -0.57 -12.82 -1.39
C GLY A 313 -1.30 -11.50 -1.60
N ALA A 314 -2.60 -11.54 -1.81
CA ALA A 314 -3.42 -10.34 -1.98
C ALA A 314 -3.38 -9.40 -0.75
N THR A 315 -3.02 -9.92 0.42
CA THR A 315 -2.96 -9.16 1.68
C THR A 315 -1.52 -8.83 2.10
N ILE A 316 -0.59 -9.78 1.99
CA ILE A 316 0.76 -9.67 2.57
C ILE A 316 1.80 -9.30 1.50
N ASN A 317 1.66 -9.81 0.27
CA ASN A 317 2.65 -9.60 -0.79
C ASN A 317 2.19 -8.56 -1.81
N MET A 318 2.36 -7.31 -1.45
CA MET A 318 2.01 -6.15 -2.29
C MET A 318 3.27 -5.48 -2.84
N ASP A 319 3.97 -6.13 -3.75
CA ASP A 319 5.24 -5.64 -4.33
C ASP A 319 5.13 -4.24 -4.95
N GLY A 320 4.01 -3.96 -5.64
CA GLY A 320 3.75 -2.63 -6.20
C GLY A 320 3.61 -1.55 -5.13
N THR A 321 2.96 -1.86 -4.02
CA THR A 321 2.82 -0.97 -2.88
C THR A 321 4.16 -0.74 -2.19
N SER A 322 4.94 -1.79 -1.99
CA SER A 322 6.28 -1.73 -1.38
C SER A 322 7.24 -0.88 -2.21
N LEU A 323 7.24 -1.04 -3.54
CA LEU A 323 8.00 -0.20 -4.46
C LEU A 323 7.57 1.26 -4.37
N TYR A 324 6.29 1.53 -4.48
CA TYR A 324 5.73 2.87 -4.39
C TYR A 324 6.09 3.55 -3.07
N GLN A 325 5.98 2.85 -1.94
CA GLN A 325 6.30 3.39 -0.61
C GLN A 325 7.80 3.72 -0.49
N ALA A 326 8.68 2.88 -1.02
CA ALA A 326 10.11 3.14 -1.07
C ALA A 326 10.43 4.41 -1.88
N VAL A 327 9.85 4.54 -3.07
CA VAL A 327 10.00 5.75 -3.91
C VAL A 327 9.45 6.99 -3.20
N ALA A 328 8.29 6.88 -2.54
CA ALA A 328 7.66 8.00 -1.83
C ALA A 328 8.50 8.48 -0.64
N ALA A 329 9.05 7.55 0.14
CA ALA A 329 9.88 7.90 1.30
C ALA A 329 11.12 8.70 0.88
N VAL A 330 11.84 8.24 -0.15
CA VAL A 330 13.03 8.95 -0.67
C VAL A 330 12.66 10.26 -1.34
N PHE A 331 11.57 10.28 -2.12
CA PHE A 331 11.06 11.51 -2.73
C PHE A 331 10.79 12.59 -1.69
N ILE A 332 10.12 12.23 -0.59
CA ILE A 332 9.86 13.16 0.51
C ILE A 332 11.17 13.65 1.13
N ALA A 333 12.10 12.75 1.42
CA ALA A 333 13.40 13.12 1.97
C ALA A 333 14.16 14.10 1.06
N GLN A 334 14.22 13.81 -0.24
CA GLN A 334 14.83 14.70 -1.22
C GLN A 334 14.11 16.05 -1.29
N ALA A 335 12.78 16.08 -1.21
CA ALA A 335 11.99 17.32 -1.23
C ALA A 335 12.29 18.21 -0.01
N PHE A 336 12.61 17.60 1.13
CA PHE A 336 13.04 18.29 2.34
C PHE A 336 14.57 18.54 2.38
N GLY A 337 15.31 18.17 1.32
CA GLY A 337 16.76 18.38 1.23
C GLY A 337 17.56 17.47 2.14
N TYR A 338 17.04 16.29 2.47
CA TYR A 338 17.80 15.22 3.10
C TYR A 338 18.35 14.31 2.01
N ASP A 339 19.68 14.22 1.90
CA ASP A 339 20.32 13.21 1.06
C ASP A 339 20.35 11.88 1.86
N LEU A 340 19.45 10.97 1.50
CA LEU A 340 19.44 9.62 2.05
C LEU A 340 20.34 8.75 1.16
N ASP A 341 21.57 8.52 1.57
CA ASP A 341 22.41 7.49 1.00
C ASP A 341 21.85 6.11 1.29
N CYS A 342 22.02 5.17 0.37
CA CYS A 342 21.50 3.80 0.46
C CYS A 342 21.87 3.07 1.76
N LEU A 343 22.94 3.50 2.45
CA LEU A 343 23.41 2.98 3.74
C LEU A 343 22.65 3.55 4.95
N LEU A 344 21.98 4.70 4.81
CA LEU A 344 21.19 5.32 5.88
C LEU A 344 19.85 4.62 6.15
N TYR A 345 19.39 3.77 5.22
CA TYR A 345 18.22 2.90 5.45
C TYR A 345 18.54 1.74 6.43
N THR A 346 19.83 1.47 6.68
CA THR A 346 20.27 0.36 7.53
C THR A 346 21.01 0.79 8.80
N SER A 347 21.51 2.04 8.86
CA SER A 347 22.05 2.62 10.11
C SER A 347 22.19 4.14 9.99
N PRO A 348 21.58 4.94 10.88
CA PRO A 348 21.85 6.36 10.95
C PRO A 348 23.28 6.58 11.45
N SER A 349 24.11 7.21 10.60
CA SER A 349 25.46 7.59 10.98
C SER A 349 25.45 8.82 11.89
N PRO A 350 26.26 8.85 12.96
CA PRO A 350 26.36 10.01 13.85
C PRO A 350 27.03 11.23 13.24
N ARG A 351 27.43 11.20 11.96
CA ARG A 351 28.23 12.27 11.33
C ARG A 351 27.43 13.43 10.74
N ASP A 352 26.11 13.31 10.58
CA ASP A 352 25.30 14.35 9.91
C ASP A 352 24.58 15.32 10.86
N THR A 353 24.93 15.29 12.16
CA THR A 353 24.39 16.24 13.16
C THR A 353 25.36 17.35 13.53
N MET A 354 26.53 17.46 12.86
CA MET A 354 27.50 18.52 13.09
C MET A 354 27.96 19.14 11.76
N SER A 355 27.12 19.98 11.17
CA SER A 355 27.56 21.09 10.31
C SER A 355 26.41 22.08 10.13
#